data_291797468a2ed1fc07ad585be20bb06d
#
_entry.id   291797468a2ed1fc07ad585be20bb06d
#
_cell.length_a   1.000
_cell.length_b   1.000
_cell.length_c   1.000
_cell.angle_alpha   90.00
_cell.angle_beta   90.00
_cell.angle_gamma   90.00
#
_symmetry.space_group_name_H-M   'P 1'
#
loop_
_entity.id
_entity.type
_entity.pdbx_description
1 polymer ?
#
loop_
_entity_poly.entity_id
_entity_poly.type
_entity_poly.pdbx_seq_one_letter_code
_entity_poly.pdbx_strand_id
1 'polypeptide(L)'
;MPAIRIQNKERPGGKPEKRFDLKDILAAIGERVNKSRWRCRDLWVLARLNDHDGSYRIDRLKLSGEELAEMASNIHQTIDGRFEARGEGAAKNPWLVIVAFDSSWFEVWSSKPWAIERVKTQLRDTTIITNISGILSEPVKAR
;
A
#
# COMPACT_ATOMS: atom_id res chain seq x y z
N MET A 1 9.57 10.39 8.91
CA MET A 1 8.54 9.35 9.10
C MET A 1 9.18 7.97 9.18
N PRO A 2 8.82 7.14 10.18
CA PRO A 2 9.22 5.74 10.17
C PRO A 2 8.68 5.02 8.93
N ALA A 3 9.45 4.08 8.46
CA ALA A 3 9.11 3.36 7.25
C ALA A 3 9.63 1.93 7.27
N ILE A 4 8.92 1.06 6.58
CA ILE A 4 9.34 -0.32 6.36
C ILE A 4 9.10 -0.70 4.91
N ARG A 5 9.90 -1.65 4.45
CA ARG A 5 9.69 -2.31 3.17
C ARG A 5 9.23 -3.73 3.46
N ILE A 6 8.22 -4.18 2.72
CA ILE A 6 7.63 -5.51 2.89
C ILE A 6 7.73 -6.27 1.57
N GLN A 7 8.31 -7.47 1.64
CA GLN A 7 8.44 -8.34 0.48
C GLN A 7 7.84 -9.70 0.80
N ASN A 8 7.29 -10.37 -0.19
CA ASN A 8 6.87 -11.75 -0.02
C ASN A 8 8.09 -12.64 0.16
N LYS A 9 8.00 -13.59 1.09
CA LYS A 9 9.03 -14.62 1.24
C LYS A 9 8.95 -15.58 0.06
N GLU A 10 10.11 -15.98 -0.44
CA GLU A 10 10.19 -16.96 -1.50
C GLU A 10 10.37 -18.36 -0.93
N ARG A 11 9.71 -19.32 -1.55
CA ARG A 11 9.95 -20.73 -1.26
C ARG A 11 11.23 -21.21 -1.96
N PRO A 12 11.84 -22.31 -1.50
CA PRO A 12 12.84 -23.00 -2.30
C PRO A 12 12.30 -23.25 -3.71
N GLY A 13 13.01 -22.75 -4.72
CA GLY A 13 12.53 -22.80 -6.11
C GLY A 13 11.99 -21.49 -6.64
N GLY A 14 12.05 -20.41 -5.87
CA GLY A 14 11.73 -19.06 -6.34
C GLY A 14 10.27 -18.66 -6.35
N LYS A 15 9.37 -19.49 -5.79
CA LYS A 15 7.96 -19.12 -5.70
C LYS A 15 7.66 -18.50 -4.33
N PRO A 16 6.83 -17.44 -4.28
CA PRO A 16 6.44 -16.87 -2.99
C PRO A 16 5.63 -17.88 -2.19
N GLU A 17 5.94 -17.98 -0.91
CA GLU A 17 5.25 -18.88 0.00
C GLU A 17 3.83 -18.44 0.29
N LYS A 18 3.65 -17.15 0.49
CA LYS A 18 2.36 -16.54 0.75
C LYS A 18 2.37 -15.15 0.15
N ARG A 19 1.40 -14.87 -0.69
CA ARG A 19 1.29 -13.53 -1.26
C ARG A 19 0.43 -12.64 -0.38
N PHE A 20 0.92 -11.44 -0.15
CA PHE A 20 0.12 -10.37 0.39
C PHE A 20 -0.02 -9.27 -0.65
N ASP A 21 -1.00 -8.41 -0.49
CA ASP A 21 -1.18 -7.25 -1.34
C ASP A 21 -1.72 -6.08 -0.52
N LEU A 22 -2.11 -5.01 -1.17
CA LEU A 22 -2.62 -3.80 -0.53
C LEU A 22 -3.69 -4.09 0.52
N LYS A 23 -4.64 -4.96 0.22
CA LYS A 23 -5.73 -5.28 1.15
C LYS A 23 -5.22 -5.79 2.51
N ASP A 24 -4.12 -6.53 2.49
CA ASP A 24 -3.56 -7.10 3.72
C ASP A 24 -2.88 -6.03 4.56
N ILE A 25 -2.24 -5.06 3.91
CA ILE A 25 -1.64 -3.91 4.60
C ILE A 25 -2.74 -3.06 5.23
N LEU A 26 -3.79 -2.76 4.47
CA LEU A 26 -4.91 -1.97 4.98
C LEU A 26 -5.60 -2.66 6.16
N ALA A 27 -5.81 -3.97 6.07
CA ALA A 27 -6.40 -4.74 7.15
C ALA A 27 -5.53 -4.74 8.41
N ALA A 28 -4.22 -4.83 8.23
CA ALA A 28 -3.27 -4.80 9.36
C ALA A 28 -3.31 -3.47 10.11
N ILE A 29 -3.42 -2.35 9.40
CA ILE A 29 -3.47 -1.03 10.02
C ILE A 29 -4.81 -0.81 10.71
N GLY A 30 -5.90 -1.24 10.10
CA GLY A 30 -7.20 -1.30 10.74
C GLY A 30 -8.11 -0.10 10.48
N GLU A 31 -8.98 0.17 11.43
CA GLU A 31 -10.13 1.04 11.26
C GLU A 31 -9.83 2.46 10.79
N ARG A 32 -8.70 3.02 11.17
CA ARG A 32 -8.35 4.39 10.77
C ARG A 32 -8.21 4.55 9.27
N VAL A 33 -7.88 3.47 8.57
CA VAL A 33 -7.84 3.44 7.11
C VAL A 33 -9.21 3.80 6.53
N ASN A 34 -10.28 3.26 7.11
CA ASN A 34 -11.65 3.49 6.64
C ASN A 34 -12.11 4.93 6.91
N LYS A 35 -11.54 5.58 7.90
CA LYS A 35 -11.88 6.96 8.27
C LYS A 35 -11.05 7.99 7.54
N SER A 36 -10.07 7.58 6.78
CA SER A 36 -9.20 8.48 6.04
C SER A 36 -9.73 8.74 4.64
N ARG A 37 -9.29 9.86 4.08
CA ARG A 37 -9.47 10.15 2.67
C ARG A 37 -8.19 9.79 1.95
N TRP A 38 -8.32 9.20 0.78
CA TRP A 38 -7.20 8.65 0.06
C TRP A 38 -6.99 9.34 -1.29
N ARG A 39 -5.73 9.54 -1.62
CA ARG A 39 -5.30 9.91 -2.95
C ARG A 39 -4.39 8.81 -3.47
N CYS A 40 -4.71 8.35 -4.67
CA CYS A 40 -3.93 7.30 -5.32
C CYS A 40 -3.34 7.86 -6.60
N ARG A 41 -2.09 7.51 -6.89
CA ARG A 41 -1.39 8.01 -8.08
C ARG A 41 -0.64 6.90 -8.77
N ASP A 42 -0.58 6.99 -10.09
CA ASP A 42 0.24 6.10 -10.93
C ASP A 42 -0.05 4.64 -10.64
N LEU A 43 -1.32 4.30 -10.52
CA LEU A 43 -1.72 2.93 -10.24
C LEU A 43 -1.56 2.05 -11.47
N TRP A 44 -1.02 0.87 -11.24
CA TRP A 44 -1.07 -0.23 -12.19
C TRP A 44 -1.43 -1.48 -11.41
N VAL A 45 -2.62 -2.00 -11.68
CA VAL A 45 -3.15 -3.14 -10.95
C VAL A 45 -3.73 -4.18 -11.90
N LEU A 46 -3.62 -5.44 -11.52
CA LEU A 46 -4.39 -6.52 -12.09
C LEU A 46 -5.57 -6.72 -11.16
N ALA A 47 -6.78 -6.56 -11.67
CA ALA A 47 -7.96 -6.48 -10.82
C ALA A 47 -9.22 -6.87 -11.57
N ARG A 48 -10.28 -7.14 -10.79
CA ARG A 48 -11.62 -7.24 -11.32
C ARG A 48 -12.38 -5.98 -10.93
N LEU A 49 -12.52 -5.07 -11.88
CA LEU A 49 -13.25 -3.81 -11.70
C LEU A 49 -14.41 -3.74 -12.67
N ASN A 50 -15.59 -3.31 -12.18
CA ASN A 50 -16.81 -3.24 -12.99
C ASN A 50 -17.10 -4.57 -13.72
N ASP A 51 -16.92 -5.68 -13.02
CA ASP A 51 -17.13 -7.03 -13.53
C ASP A 51 -16.21 -7.46 -14.69
N HIS A 52 -15.11 -6.75 -14.86
CA HIS A 52 -14.10 -7.10 -15.87
C HIS A 52 -12.75 -7.36 -15.22
N ASP A 53 -12.19 -8.54 -15.46
CA ASP A 53 -10.80 -8.82 -15.13
C ASP A 53 -9.89 -8.18 -16.14
N GLY A 54 -8.85 -7.50 -15.65
CA GLY A 54 -7.93 -6.86 -16.56
C GLY A 54 -6.79 -6.16 -15.88
N SER A 55 -5.98 -5.51 -16.70
CA SER A 55 -4.89 -4.65 -16.28
C SER A 55 -5.38 -3.21 -16.37
N TYR A 56 -5.31 -2.51 -15.26
CA TYR A 56 -5.82 -1.13 -15.18
C TYR A 56 -4.68 -0.19 -14.82
N ARG A 57 -4.58 0.90 -15.56
CA ARG A 57 -3.67 2.00 -15.26
C ARG A 57 -4.48 3.24 -14.99
N ILE A 58 -4.31 3.82 -13.81
CA ILE A 58 -5.08 4.97 -13.37
C ILE A 58 -4.12 6.03 -12.85
N ASP A 59 -4.09 7.19 -13.49
CA ASP A 59 -3.13 8.23 -13.15
C ASP A 59 -3.42 8.86 -11.79
N ARG A 60 -4.68 9.15 -11.51
CA ARG A 60 -5.09 9.79 -10.26
C ARG A 60 -6.47 9.31 -9.85
N LEU A 61 -6.63 9.12 -8.55
CA LEU A 61 -7.90 8.68 -8.01
C LEU A 61 -8.05 9.21 -6.59
N LYS A 62 -9.23 9.74 -6.27
CA LYS A 62 -9.58 10.15 -4.92
C LYS A 62 -10.67 9.23 -4.41
N LEU A 63 -10.45 8.64 -3.26
CA LEU A 63 -11.34 7.65 -2.68
C LEU A 63 -11.55 7.91 -1.19
N SER A 64 -12.72 7.54 -0.69
CA SER A 64 -12.90 7.35 0.74
C SER A 64 -12.16 6.09 1.18
N GLY A 65 -11.96 5.92 2.48
CA GLY A 65 -11.33 4.69 2.99
C GLY A 65 -12.14 3.44 2.65
N GLU A 66 -13.46 3.55 2.69
CA GLU A 66 -14.34 2.42 2.34
C GLU A 66 -14.24 2.06 0.85
N GLU A 67 -14.21 3.07 -0.01
CA GLU A 67 -14.04 2.85 -1.45
C GLU A 67 -12.68 2.21 -1.75
N LEU A 68 -11.64 2.65 -1.07
CA LEU A 68 -10.32 2.06 -1.25
C LEU A 68 -10.30 0.60 -0.80
N ALA A 69 -10.91 0.31 0.35
CA ALA A 69 -10.98 -1.07 0.86
C ALA A 69 -11.72 -1.99 -0.12
N GLU A 70 -12.81 -1.49 -0.70
CA GLU A 70 -13.55 -2.25 -1.70
C GLU A 70 -12.72 -2.49 -2.96
N MET A 71 -12.08 -1.45 -3.48
CA MET A 71 -11.20 -1.59 -4.64
C MET A 71 -10.07 -2.59 -4.35
N ALA A 72 -9.44 -2.48 -3.19
CA ALA A 72 -8.34 -3.36 -2.81
C ALA A 72 -8.77 -4.83 -2.74
N SER A 73 -10.00 -5.09 -2.32
CA SER A 73 -10.52 -6.46 -2.26
C SER A 73 -10.68 -7.08 -3.65
N ASN A 74 -10.75 -6.28 -4.69
CA ASN A 74 -10.88 -6.72 -6.08
C ASN A 74 -9.56 -6.70 -6.85
N ILE A 75 -8.47 -6.31 -6.19
CA ILE A 75 -7.13 -6.34 -6.79
C ILE A 75 -6.53 -7.73 -6.61
N HIS A 76 -6.11 -8.32 -7.71
CA HIS A 76 -5.38 -9.59 -7.69
C HIS A 76 -3.89 -9.36 -7.43
N GLN A 77 -3.36 -8.26 -7.98
CA GLN A 77 -1.96 -7.91 -7.82
C GLN A 77 -1.78 -6.42 -8.07
N THR A 78 -1.15 -5.74 -7.13
CA THR A 78 -0.73 -4.34 -7.32
C THR A 78 0.69 -4.36 -7.90
N ILE A 79 0.84 -3.81 -9.08
CA ILE A 79 2.15 -3.75 -9.75
C ILE A 79 2.88 -2.48 -9.33
N ASP A 80 2.24 -1.33 -9.53
CA ASP A 80 2.76 -0.04 -9.11
C ASP A 80 1.65 0.80 -8.51
N GLY A 81 2.02 1.74 -7.67
CA GLY A 81 1.08 2.71 -7.17
C GLY A 81 1.54 3.41 -5.91
N ARG A 82 0.95 4.57 -5.67
CA ARG A 82 1.16 5.35 -4.46
C ARG A 82 -0.20 5.66 -3.85
N PHE A 83 -0.35 5.31 -2.59
CA PHE A 83 -1.59 5.47 -1.83
C PHE A 83 -1.31 6.36 -0.63
N GLU A 84 -1.94 7.53 -0.58
CA GLU A 84 -1.75 8.51 0.50
C GLU A 84 -3.04 8.66 1.28
N ALA A 85 -2.97 8.44 2.59
CA ALA A 85 -4.10 8.62 3.50
C ALA A 85 -3.98 9.95 4.25
N ARG A 86 -5.06 10.70 4.26
CA ARG A 86 -5.17 11.95 5.01
C ARG A 86 -6.29 11.83 6.03
N GLY A 87 -6.09 12.43 7.19
CA GLY A 87 -7.12 12.49 8.20
C GLY A 87 -8.23 13.46 7.81
N GLU A 88 -9.21 13.61 8.68
CA GLU A 88 -10.28 14.57 8.51
C GLU A 88 -9.73 16.00 8.63
N GLY A 89 -10.38 16.92 7.92
CA GLY A 89 -10.03 18.33 7.97
C GLY A 89 -8.98 18.73 6.94
N ALA A 90 -8.30 19.85 7.22
CA ALA A 90 -7.38 20.51 6.29
C ALA A 90 -5.94 20.01 6.38
N ALA A 91 -5.71 18.79 6.87
CA ALA A 91 -4.37 18.26 6.97
C ALA A 91 -3.71 18.16 5.60
N LYS A 92 -2.59 18.88 5.42
CA LYS A 92 -1.89 18.93 4.15
C LYS A 92 -1.05 17.70 3.88
N ASN A 93 -0.53 17.09 4.94
CA ASN A 93 0.37 15.95 4.83
C ASN A 93 -0.35 14.64 5.13
N PRO A 94 -0.08 13.60 4.37
CA PRO A 94 -0.64 12.30 4.69
C PRO A 94 -0.03 11.76 5.97
N TRP A 95 -0.84 11.03 6.75
CA TRP A 95 -0.33 10.32 7.93
C TRP A 95 0.18 8.92 7.58
N LEU A 96 -0.17 8.43 6.40
CA LEU A 96 0.20 7.12 5.91
C LEU A 96 0.42 7.18 4.41
N VAL A 97 1.52 6.60 3.95
CA VAL A 97 1.81 6.47 2.53
C VAL A 97 2.23 5.02 2.27
N ILE A 98 1.57 4.41 1.31
CA ILE A 98 1.88 3.06 0.87
C ILE A 98 2.31 3.16 -0.59
N VAL A 99 3.46 2.60 -0.92
CA VAL A 99 3.97 2.61 -2.30
C VAL A 99 4.25 1.19 -2.73
N ALA A 100 3.70 0.81 -3.88
CA ALA A 100 3.97 -0.49 -4.51
C ALA A 100 5.01 -0.29 -5.60
N PHE A 101 6.01 -1.17 -5.63
CA PHE A 101 7.12 -1.13 -6.57
C PHE A 101 7.18 -2.40 -7.41
N ASP A 102 6.79 -2.28 -8.65
CA ASP A 102 7.03 -3.29 -9.70
C ASP A 102 6.70 -4.72 -9.27
N SER A 103 5.62 -4.89 -8.56
CA SER A 103 5.19 -6.19 -8.00
C SER A 103 6.17 -6.83 -7.02
N SER A 104 7.28 -6.16 -6.71
CA SER A 104 8.36 -6.74 -5.92
C SER A 104 8.22 -6.51 -4.43
N TRP A 105 7.82 -5.30 -4.03
CA TRP A 105 7.66 -4.96 -2.63
C TRP A 105 6.73 -3.78 -2.45
N PHE A 106 6.32 -3.59 -1.20
CA PHE A 106 5.64 -2.38 -0.75
C PHE A 106 6.52 -1.64 0.24
N GLU A 107 6.39 -0.31 0.24
CA GLU A 107 6.93 0.51 1.32
C GLU A 107 5.77 1.15 2.05
N VAL A 108 5.83 1.15 3.37
CA VAL A 108 4.82 1.75 4.23
C VAL A 108 5.49 2.82 5.07
N TRP A 109 5.02 4.04 4.95
CA TRP A 109 5.52 5.21 5.66
C TRP A 109 4.39 5.79 6.50
N SER A 110 4.64 6.07 7.77
CA SER A 110 3.61 6.64 8.62
C SER A 110 4.19 7.57 9.67
N SER A 111 3.47 8.66 9.95
CA SER A 111 3.75 9.51 11.11
C SER A 111 3.27 8.86 12.41
N LYS A 112 2.55 7.75 12.31
CA LYS A 112 2.02 7.02 13.47
C LYS A 112 2.79 5.73 13.67
N PRO A 113 3.69 5.65 14.66
CA PRO A 113 4.47 4.45 14.90
C PRO A 113 3.64 3.18 15.11
N TRP A 114 2.45 3.32 15.70
CA TRP A 114 1.58 2.16 15.89
C TRP A 114 1.14 1.51 14.58
N ALA A 115 1.01 2.29 13.51
CA ALA A 115 0.64 1.74 12.22
C ALA A 115 1.73 0.84 11.67
N ILE A 116 2.99 1.28 11.76
CA ILE A 116 4.15 0.50 11.35
C ILE A 116 4.24 -0.79 12.18
N GLU A 117 4.05 -0.69 13.50
CA GLU A 117 4.11 -1.86 14.38
C GLU A 117 3.01 -2.87 14.06
N ARG A 118 1.81 -2.42 13.75
CA ARG A 118 0.72 -3.32 13.34
C ARG A 118 1.05 -4.06 12.06
N VAL A 119 1.59 -3.37 11.07
CA VAL A 119 1.98 -4.01 9.82
C VAL A 119 3.05 -5.07 10.07
N LYS A 120 4.08 -4.73 10.85
CA LYS A 120 5.13 -5.68 11.21
C LYS A 120 4.58 -6.93 11.91
N THR A 121 3.65 -6.74 12.82
CA THR A 121 3.06 -7.85 13.59
C THR A 121 2.17 -8.73 12.73
N GLN A 122 1.29 -8.11 11.94
CA GLN A 122 0.30 -8.85 11.15
C GLN A 122 0.91 -9.52 9.92
N LEU A 123 1.95 -8.93 9.35
CA LEU A 123 2.61 -9.45 8.16
C LEU A 123 3.97 -10.07 8.47
N ARG A 124 4.11 -10.62 9.66
CA ARG A 124 5.37 -11.21 10.14
C ARG A 124 5.88 -12.39 9.30
N ASP A 125 4.98 -13.00 8.53
CA ASP A 125 5.34 -14.10 7.63
C ASP A 125 5.98 -13.62 6.33
N THR A 126 6.10 -12.31 6.17
CA THR A 126 6.78 -11.69 5.04
C THR A 126 8.19 -11.27 5.43
N THR A 127 8.99 -10.88 4.46
CA THR A 127 10.29 -10.28 4.74
C THR A 127 10.09 -8.79 4.97
N ILE A 128 10.50 -8.29 6.14
CA ILE A 128 10.35 -6.89 6.51
C ILE A 128 11.74 -6.27 6.65
N ILE A 129 11.96 -5.18 5.92
CA ILE A 129 13.21 -4.43 5.96
C ILE A 129 12.91 -3.07 6.57
N THR A 130 13.61 -2.77 7.66
CA THR A 130 13.52 -1.47 8.34
C THR A 130 14.70 -0.60 7.94
N ASN A 131 14.69 0.65 8.40
CA ASN A 131 15.78 1.60 8.13
C ASN A 131 15.99 1.87 6.64
N ILE A 132 14.95 1.80 5.84
CA ILE A 132 15.02 2.21 4.46
C ILE A 132 15.15 3.73 4.40
N SER A 133 15.96 4.21 3.49
CA SER A 133 16.22 5.64 3.36
C SER A 133 16.04 6.10 1.93
N GLY A 134 15.54 7.31 1.77
CA GLY A 134 15.62 8.03 0.52
C GLY A 134 14.67 7.65 -0.60
N ILE A 135 14.03 6.49 -0.56
CA ILE A 135 13.20 6.05 -1.67
C ILE A 135 11.97 6.93 -1.81
N LEU A 136 11.31 7.23 -0.71
CA LEU A 136 10.11 8.04 -0.75
C LEU A 136 10.37 9.50 -1.10
N SER A 137 11.53 10.01 -0.74
CA SER A 137 11.82 11.43 -0.97
C SER A 137 12.03 11.75 -2.44
N GLU A 138 12.53 10.83 -3.23
CA GLU A 138 12.80 11.05 -4.65
C GLU A 138 11.62 10.73 -5.56
N PRO A 139 10.97 9.57 -5.47
CA PRO A 139 9.81 9.28 -6.31
C PRO A 139 8.65 10.24 -6.10
N VAL A 140 8.49 10.75 -4.88
CA VAL A 140 7.44 11.71 -4.57
C VAL A 140 7.57 12.98 -5.40
N LYS A 141 8.77 13.45 -5.61
CA LYS A 141 9.01 14.67 -6.39
C LYS A 141 8.92 14.44 -7.89
N ALA A 142 9.28 13.27 -8.35
CA ALA A 142 9.24 12.92 -9.76
C ALA A 142 7.82 12.66 -10.25
N ARG A 143 6.92 12.42 -9.36
CA ARG A 143 5.54 12.10 -9.66
C ARG A 143 4.61 13.26 -9.40
#